data_dc1a1a7a9c9bc4c8cde4287d717d372f
#
_entry.id   dc1a1a7a9c9bc4c8cde4287d717d372f
#
_cell.length_a   1.000
_cell.length_b   1.000
_cell.length_c   1.000
_cell.angle_alpha   90.00
_cell.angle_beta   90.00
_cell.angle_gamma   90.00
#
_symmetry.space_group_name_H-M   'P 1'
#
loop_
_entity.id
_entity.type
_entity.pdbx_description
1 polymer ?
#
loop_
_entity_poly.entity_id
_entity_poly.type
_entity_poly.pdbx_seq_one_letter_code
_entity_poly.pdbx_strand_id
1 'polypeptide(L)'
;EKGEFQVTSQYVPMIGNEVCITSKQDLELIYGINESEPTISIGKSILEGQVVPLSINKIFASHIGVFGNTGSGKSNTLHKLFLELFRSDYREKILELSKFYVIDFNGEYTKDDSFDVTENKKVFDIDTRNQTNNKIPITSDYLFDPDILSILFGATIATQVPFLRK
;
A
#
# COMPACT_ATOMS: atom_id res chain seq x y z
N GLU A 1 -10.54 17.76 -30.08
CA GLU A 1 -9.25 17.20 -29.58
C GLU A 1 -9.33 17.29 -28.07
N LYS A 2 -9.29 16.15 -27.37
CA LYS A 2 -9.13 16.12 -25.90
C LYS A 2 -7.70 16.61 -25.61
N GLY A 3 -7.59 17.82 -25.05
CA GLY A 3 -6.29 18.35 -24.61
C GLY A 3 -5.69 17.47 -23.52
N GLU A 4 -4.40 17.34 -23.52
CA GLU A 4 -3.64 16.65 -22.46
C GLU A 4 -3.63 17.56 -21.21
N PHE A 5 -4.00 17.00 -20.04
CA PHE A 5 -3.93 17.76 -18.80
C PHE A 5 -2.47 17.92 -18.38
N GLN A 6 -2.06 19.17 -18.19
CA GLN A 6 -0.71 19.52 -17.73
C GLN A 6 -0.78 20.40 -16.49
N VAL A 7 -0.05 20.01 -15.47
CA VAL A 7 0.17 20.88 -14.30
C VAL A 7 1.19 21.94 -14.68
N THR A 8 0.72 23.19 -14.78
CA THR A 8 1.58 24.33 -15.14
C THR A 8 1.28 25.54 -14.28
N SER A 9 2.31 26.32 -13.99
CA SER A 9 2.21 27.64 -13.36
C SER A 9 2.20 28.80 -14.38
N GLN A 10 2.23 28.50 -15.67
CA GLN A 10 2.29 29.53 -16.73
C GLN A 10 0.95 30.30 -16.89
N TYR A 11 -0.15 29.67 -16.51
CA TYR A 11 -1.48 30.27 -16.59
C TYR A 11 -2.06 30.41 -15.20
N VAL A 12 -2.30 31.65 -14.79
CA VAL A 12 -2.93 31.99 -13.51
C VAL A 12 -4.28 32.62 -13.81
N PRO A 13 -5.39 32.17 -13.18
CA PRO A 13 -6.70 32.77 -13.39
C PRO A 13 -6.67 34.24 -12.94
N MET A 14 -7.25 35.11 -13.77
CA MET A 14 -7.38 36.54 -13.49
C MET A 14 -8.74 36.85 -12.87
N ILE A 15 -8.84 38.02 -12.23
CA ILE A 15 -10.10 38.52 -11.70
C ILE A 15 -11.09 38.67 -12.87
N GLY A 16 -12.25 38.05 -12.75
CA GLY A 16 -13.29 38.03 -13.77
C GLY A 16 -13.35 36.77 -14.65
N ASN A 17 -12.41 35.82 -14.47
CA ASN A 17 -12.54 34.51 -15.09
C ASN A 17 -13.70 33.73 -14.48
N GLU A 18 -14.41 32.98 -15.30
CA GLU A 18 -15.42 32.04 -14.83
C GLU A 18 -14.80 30.90 -14.04
N VAL A 19 -15.48 30.51 -12.97
CA VAL A 19 -15.09 29.37 -12.13
C VAL A 19 -16.19 28.31 -12.26
N CYS A 20 -15.82 27.12 -12.68
CA CYS A 20 -16.71 25.97 -12.79
C CYS A 20 -16.35 24.89 -11.77
N ILE A 21 -17.35 24.13 -11.35
CA ILE A 21 -17.10 22.91 -10.58
C ILE A 21 -16.56 21.86 -11.56
N THR A 22 -15.48 21.18 -11.15
CA THR A 22 -14.83 20.13 -11.94
C THR A 22 -15.81 19.01 -12.26
N SER A 23 -15.97 18.66 -13.51
CA SER A 23 -16.81 17.54 -13.93
C SER A 23 -16.11 16.20 -13.67
N LYS A 24 -16.86 15.08 -13.71
CA LYS A 24 -16.29 13.75 -13.62
C LYS A 24 -15.24 13.49 -14.71
N GLN A 25 -15.48 13.98 -15.92
CA GLN A 25 -14.57 13.84 -17.06
C GLN A 25 -13.27 14.63 -16.84
N ASP A 26 -13.35 15.81 -16.24
CA ASP A 26 -12.18 16.60 -15.88
C ASP A 26 -11.36 15.91 -14.80
N LEU A 27 -12.00 15.28 -13.80
CA LEU A 27 -11.29 14.51 -12.77
C LEU A 27 -10.57 13.29 -13.35
N GLU A 28 -11.20 12.56 -14.25
CA GLU A 28 -10.57 11.44 -14.95
C GLU A 28 -9.34 11.90 -15.73
N LEU A 29 -9.42 13.07 -16.35
CA LEU A 29 -8.29 13.68 -17.07
C LEU A 29 -7.18 14.14 -16.10
N ILE A 30 -7.54 14.79 -15.00
CA ILE A 30 -6.60 15.27 -13.96
C ILE A 30 -5.84 14.12 -13.32
N TYR A 31 -6.52 13.04 -13.00
CA TYR A 31 -5.91 11.85 -12.40
C TYR A 31 -5.26 10.93 -13.44
N GLY A 32 -5.36 11.25 -14.72
CA GLY A 32 -4.78 10.47 -15.81
C GLY A 32 -5.32 9.05 -15.86
N ILE A 33 -6.62 8.88 -15.63
CA ILE A 33 -7.28 7.58 -15.59
C ILE A 33 -7.91 7.34 -16.96
N ASN A 34 -7.54 6.22 -17.57
CA ASN A 34 -8.19 5.73 -18.77
C ASN A 34 -9.39 4.86 -18.38
N GLU A 35 -10.49 4.91 -19.13
CA GLU A 35 -11.69 4.09 -18.89
C GLU A 35 -11.42 2.58 -18.84
N SER A 36 -10.32 2.13 -19.45
CA SER A 36 -9.87 0.72 -19.45
C SER A 36 -8.93 0.37 -18.29
N GLU A 37 -8.49 1.34 -17.48
CA GLU A 37 -7.60 1.05 -16.34
C GLU A 37 -8.37 0.53 -15.13
N PRO A 38 -7.86 -0.51 -14.46
CA PRO A 38 -8.43 -0.98 -13.21
C PRO A 38 -8.28 0.07 -12.13
N THR A 39 -9.39 0.49 -11.54
CA THR A 39 -9.42 1.53 -10.50
C THR A 39 -10.11 1.04 -9.23
N ILE A 40 -9.71 1.63 -8.11
CA ILE A 40 -10.40 1.56 -6.82
C ILE A 40 -10.72 2.97 -6.35
N SER A 41 -11.60 3.11 -5.36
CA SER A 41 -11.88 4.39 -4.72
C SER A 41 -11.80 4.28 -3.22
N ILE A 42 -11.00 5.15 -2.59
CA ILE A 42 -10.90 5.22 -1.13
C ILE A 42 -11.78 6.31 -0.50
N GLY A 43 -12.42 7.13 -1.31
CA GLY A 43 -13.24 8.23 -0.79
C GLY A 43 -13.85 9.09 -1.86
N LYS A 44 -14.42 10.20 -1.38
CA LYS A 44 -15.03 11.23 -2.21
C LYS A 44 -14.33 12.57 -1.95
N SER A 45 -14.24 13.39 -3.00
CA SER A 45 -13.82 14.78 -2.84
C SER A 45 -14.75 15.51 -1.87
N ILE A 46 -14.18 16.30 -0.98
CA ILE A 46 -14.96 17.09 -0.01
C ILE A 46 -15.72 18.23 -0.71
N LEU A 47 -15.12 18.81 -1.72
CA LEU A 47 -15.68 19.99 -2.40
C LEU A 47 -16.76 19.58 -3.40
N GLU A 48 -16.45 18.62 -4.27
CA GLU A 48 -17.32 18.22 -5.37
C GLU A 48 -18.25 17.06 -5.00
N GLY A 49 -17.99 16.35 -3.89
CA GLY A 49 -18.73 15.15 -3.48
C GLY A 49 -18.54 13.96 -4.43
N GLN A 50 -17.62 14.08 -5.38
CA GLN A 50 -17.37 13.06 -6.38
C GLN A 50 -16.42 11.98 -5.89
N VAL A 51 -16.65 10.75 -6.34
CA VAL A 51 -15.73 9.62 -6.09
C VAL A 51 -14.41 9.87 -6.80
N VAL A 52 -13.30 9.75 -6.06
CA VAL A 52 -11.95 9.89 -6.60
C VAL A 52 -11.43 8.50 -6.97
N PRO A 53 -11.35 8.19 -8.27
CA PRO A 53 -10.79 6.93 -8.72
C PRO A 53 -9.26 6.94 -8.66
N LEU A 54 -8.67 5.82 -8.22
CA LEU A 54 -7.23 5.62 -8.14
C LEU A 54 -6.84 4.42 -8.99
N SER A 55 -5.90 4.60 -9.91
CA SER A 55 -5.39 3.50 -10.73
C SER A 55 -4.64 2.48 -9.88
N ILE A 56 -5.08 1.22 -9.92
CA ILE A 56 -4.44 0.11 -9.19
C ILE A 56 -2.98 -0.02 -9.65
N ASN A 57 -2.74 0.01 -10.95
CA ASN A 57 -1.42 -0.17 -11.51
C ASN A 57 -0.45 0.94 -11.10
N LYS A 58 -0.91 2.20 -11.07
CA LYS A 58 -0.06 3.33 -10.69
C LYS A 58 0.26 3.35 -9.20
N ILE A 59 -0.71 3.00 -8.36
CA ILE A 59 -0.54 3.04 -6.91
C ILE A 59 0.26 1.83 -6.41
N PHE A 60 -0.13 0.62 -6.77
CA PHE A 60 0.50 -0.59 -6.22
C PHE A 60 1.78 -1.02 -6.93
N ALA A 61 2.12 -0.43 -8.08
CA ALA A 61 3.41 -0.64 -8.74
C ALA A 61 4.53 0.29 -8.21
N SER A 62 4.23 1.17 -7.27
CA SER A 62 5.16 2.17 -6.74
C SER A 62 5.17 2.19 -5.21
N HIS A 63 6.11 2.96 -4.64
CA HIS A 63 6.17 3.17 -3.20
C HIS A 63 5.08 4.16 -2.77
N ILE A 64 4.38 3.83 -1.69
CA ILE A 64 3.34 4.67 -1.11
C ILE A 64 3.78 5.10 0.29
N GLY A 65 3.75 6.40 0.57
CA GLY A 65 3.98 6.95 1.90
C GLY A 65 2.71 7.62 2.44
N VAL A 66 2.24 7.21 3.62
CA VAL A 66 1.12 7.85 4.32
C VAL A 66 1.65 8.58 5.55
N PHE A 67 1.63 9.90 5.51
CA PHE A 67 2.19 10.76 6.54
C PHE A 67 1.09 11.54 7.27
N GLY A 68 1.30 11.80 8.55
CA GLY A 68 0.38 12.59 9.37
C GLY A 68 0.66 12.42 10.87
N ASN A 69 0.05 13.25 11.68
CA ASN A 69 0.15 13.19 13.14
C ASN A 69 -0.64 11.99 13.70
N THR A 70 -0.42 11.68 14.98
CA THR A 70 -1.22 10.69 15.69
C THR A 70 -2.70 11.06 15.64
N GLY A 71 -3.57 10.09 15.33
CA GLY A 71 -5.01 10.33 15.18
C GLY A 71 -5.46 10.92 13.85
N SER A 72 -4.55 11.22 12.91
CA SER A 72 -4.91 11.78 11.59
C SER A 72 -5.53 10.77 10.62
N GLY A 73 -5.61 9.49 11.00
CA GLY A 73 -6.21 8.45 10.17
C GLY A 73 -5.24 7.72 9.23
N LYS A 74 -3.92 7.81 9.45
CA LYS A 74 -2.91 7.11 8.61
C LYS A 74 -3.20 5.62 8.43
N SER A 75 -3.32 4.89 9.54
CA SER A 75 -3.60 3.45 9.53
C SER A 75 -4.95 3.14 8.89
N ASN A 76 -5.95 3.99 9.12
CA ASN A 76 -7.26 3.84 8.52
C ASN A 76 -7.21 4.05 6.99
N THR A 77 -6.44 5.03 6.52
CA THR A 77 -6.22 5.26 5.09
C THR A 77 -5.54 4.08 4.43
N LEU A 78 -4.48 3.55 5.05
CA LEU A 78 -3.78 2.37 4.55
C LEU A 78 -4.69 1.14 4.55
N HIS A 79 -5.42 0.92 5.64
CA HIS A 79 -6.42 -0.16 5.73
C HIS A 79 -7.46 -0.05 4.62
N LYS A 80 -8.03 1.15 4.42
CA LYS A 80 -9.05 1.40 3.41
C LYS A 80 -8.53 1.13 2.00
N LEU A 81 -7.28 1.52 1.71
CA LEU A 81 -6.65 1.30 0.41
C LEU A 81 -6.60 -0.19 0.05
N PHE A 82 -6.11 -1.03 0.96
CA PHE A 82 -6.05 -2.47 0.74
C PHE A 82 -7.43 -3.15 0.80
N LEU A 83 -8.32 -2.68 1.66
CA LEU A 83 -9.68 -3.18 1.74
C LEU A 83 -10.43 -3.00 0.41
N GLU A 84 -10.34 -1.81 -0.20
CA GLU A 84 -10.96 -1.55 -1.49
C GLU A 84 -10.28 -2.33 -2.63
N LEU A 85 -8.97 -2.54 -2.55
CA LEU A 85 -8.27 -3.41 -3.49
C LEU A 85 -8.82 -4.83 -3.46
N PHE A 86 -8.98 -5.41 -2.26
CA PHE A 86 -9.48 -6.78 -2.10
C PHE A 86 -11.01 -6.91 -2.27
N ARG A 87 -11.75 -5.80 -2.31
CA ARG A 87 -13.18 -5.75 -2.65
C ARG A 87 -13.44 -5.46 -4.11
N SER A 88 -12.41 -5.11 -4.88
CA SER A 88 -12.55 -4.79 -6.29
C SER A 88 -12.90 -6.04 -7.12
N ASP A 89 -13.41 -5.81 -8.33
CA ASP A 89 -13.68 -6.87 -9.31
C ASP A 89 -12.43 -7.66 -9.72
N TYR A 90 -11.26 -7.16 -9.36
CA TYR A 90 -9.96 -7.78 -9.63
C TYR A 90 -9.46 -8.69 -8.50
N ARG A 91 -10.23 -8.87 -7.43
CA ARG A 91 -9.87 -9.63 -6.22
C ARG A 91 -9.25 -10.98 -6.52
N GLU A 92 -9.94 -11.81 -7.29
CA GLU A 92 -9.51 -13.18 -7.57
C GLU A 92 -8.15 -13.20 -8.26
N LYS A 93 -7.99 -12.39 -9.29
CA LYS A 93 -6.73 -12.27 -10.02
C LYS A 93 -5.59 -11.73 -9.15
N ILE A 94 -5.88 -10.79 -8.26
CA ILE A 94 -4.90 -10.23 -7.33
C ILE A 94 -4.44 -11.29 -6.33
N LEU A 95 -5.36 -12.05 -5.74
CA LEU A 95 -5.04 -13.09 -4.76
C LEU A 95 -4.30 -14.28 -5.39
N GLU A 96 -4.58 -14.59 -6.65
CA GLU A 96 -3.87 -15.63 -7.38
C GLU A 96 -2.42 -15.23 -7.74
N LEU A 97 -2.21 -14.01 -8.22
CA LEU A 97 -0.94 -13.58 -8.79
C LEU A 97 -0.04 -12.80 -7.82
N SER A 98 -0.55 -12.39 -6.65
CA SER A 98 0.17 -11.51 -5.75
C SER A 98 0.24 -12.05 -4.33
N LYS A 99 1.32 -11.72 -3.62
CA LYS A 99 1.47 -11.98 -2.20
C LYS A 99 1.72 -10.67 -1.48
N PHE A 100 1.02 -10.49 -0.36
CA PHE A 100 1.12 -9.29 0.46
C PHE A 100 1.71 -9.66 1.82
N TYR A 101 2.74 -8.94 2.22
CA TYR A 101 3.38 -9.09 3.52
C TYR A 101 3.14 -7.82 4.32
N VAL A 102 2.50 -7.96 5.47
CA VAL A 102 2.20 -6.84 6.37
C VAL A 102 3.05 -6.99 7.63
N ILE A 103 3.91 -6.01 7.88
CA ILE A 103 4.67 -5.92 9.13
C ILE A 103 3.94 -4.93 10.03
N ASP A 104 3.27 -5.44 11.05
CA ASP A 104 2.37 -4.70 11.91
C ASP A 104 2.90 -4.66 13.35
N PHE A 105 3.55 -3.57 13.72
CA PHE A 105 4.13 -3.40 15.06
C PHE A 105 3.08 -3.11 16.14
N ASN A 106 1.91 -2.61 15.76
CA ASN A 106 0.88 -2.18 16.69
C ASN A 106 -0.28 -3.18 16.81
N GLY A 107 -0.34 -4.20 15.97
CA GLY A 107 -1.42 -5.18 15.95
C GLY A 107 -2.75 -4.63 15.41
N GLU A 108 -2.70 -3.61 14.55
CA GLU A 108 -3.90 -2.95 14.01
C GLU A 108 -4.65 -3.81 12.98
N TYR A 109 -3.95 -4.76 12.34
CA TYR A 109 -4.47 -5.57 11.23
C TYR A 109 -4.58 -7.07 11.56
N THR A 110 -4.49 -7.45 12.81
CA THR A 110 -4.47 -8.87 13.25
C THR A 110 -5.85 -9.53 13.22
N LYS A 111 -6.93 -8.76 13.29
CA LYS A 111 -8.29 -9.28 13.28
C LYS A 111 -8.60 -10.04 11.99
N ASP A 112 -9.37 -11.13 12.11
CA ASP A 112 -9.69 -12.00 10.98
C ASP A 112 -10.41 -11.28 9.84
N ASP A 113 -11.29 -10.33 10.16
CA ASP A 113 -12.06 -9.54 9.21
C ASP A 113 -11.28 -8.36 8.59
N SER A 114 -10.04 -8.13 9.03
CA SER A 114 -9.21 -7.08 8.44
C SER A 114 -8.94 -7.38 6.96
N PHE A 115 -9.12 -6.40 6.10
CA PHE A 115 -8.95 -6.48 4.65
C PHE A 115 -9.93 -7.39 3.90
N ASP A 116 -10.92 -8.01 4.57
CA ASP A 116 -11.95 -8.87 3.95
C ASP A 116 -11.36 -10.07 3.17
N VAL A 117 -10.26 -10.65 3.69
CA VAL A 117 -9.52 -11.77 3.08
C VAL A 117 -9.24 -12.91 4.07
N THR A 118 -10.16 -13.20 4.95
CA THR A 118 -10.00 -14.16 6.07
C THR A 118 -9.43 -15.50 5.64
N GLU A 119 -9.94 -16.08 4.56
CA GLU A 119 -9.51 -17.40 4.06
C GLU A 119 -8.08 -17.40 3.48
N ASN A 120 -7.60 -16.24 3.02
CA ASN A 120 -6.28 -16.07 2.39
C ASN A 120 -5.28 -15.38 3.30
N LYS A 121 -5.66 -15.11 4.55
CA LYS A 121 -4.84 -14.38 5.52
C LYS A 121 -4.18 -15.34 6.51
N LYS A 122 -2.89 -15.18 6.71
CA LYS A 122 -2.14 -15.86 7.76
C LYS A 122 -1.50 -14.85 8.69
N VAL A 123 -1.85 -14.91 9.96
CA VAL A 123 -1.31 -14.03 11.00
C VAL A 123 -0.25 -14.78 11.79
N PHE A 124 0.93 -14.17 11.95
CA PHE A 124 1.98 -14.60 12.85
C PHE A 124 2.09 -13.56 13.95
N ASP A 125 1.57 -13.87 15.11
CA ASP A 125 1.69 -13.02 16.30
C ASP A 125 3.01 -13.36 17.01
N ILE A 126 4.00 -12.49 16.82
CA ILE A 126 5.36 -12.71 17.30
C ILE A 126 5.57 -11.91 18.58
N ASP A 127 5.65 -12.59 19.71
CA ASP A 127 6.05 -11.99 20.97
C ASP A 127 7.51 -12.38 21.31
N THR A 128 8.39 -11.39 21.33
CA THR A 128 9.81 -11.60 21.68
C THR A 128 10.04 -11.78 23.18
N ARG A 129 9.08 -11.46 24.03
CA ARG A 129 9.16 -11.56 25.50
C ARG A 129 8.61 -12.88 26.03
N ASN A 130 7.57 -13.38 25.37
CA ASN A 130 6.94 -14.63 25.74
C ASN A 130 7.16 -15.68 24.64
N GLN A 131 7.55 -16.88 25.00
CA GLN A 131 7.67 -17.98 24.04
C GLN A 131 6.26 -18.42 23.65
N THR A 132 5.70 -17.79 22.65
CA THR A 132 4.43 -18.21 22.04
C THR A 132 4.68 -19.29 20.99
N ASN A 133 3.67 -20.12 20.72
CA ASN A 133 3.75 -21.15 19.69
C ASN A 133 3.69 -20.58 18.26
N ASN A 134 3.44 -19.29 18.12
CA ASN A 134 3.34 -18.59 16.84
C ASN A 134 4.73 -18.17 16.36
N LYS A 135 5.37 -19.04 15.58
CA LYS A 135 6.68 -18.80 14.99
C LYS A 135 6.58 -18.70 13.48
N ILE A 136 7.38 -17.84 12.87
CA ILE A 136 7.54 -17.84 11.42
C ILE A 136 8.33 -19.07 11.04
N PRO A 137 7.82 -19.98 10.19
CA PRO A 137 8.57 -21.11 9.71
C PRO A 137 9.68 -20.63 8.77
N ILE A 138 10.92 -20.98 9.11
CA ILE A 138 12.11 -20.71 8.28
C ILE A 138 12.63 -22.07 7.83
N THR A 139 12.92 -22.22 6.54
CA THR A 139 13.54 -23.44 6.01
C THR A 139 14.98 -23.53 6.46
N SER A 140 15.51 -24.77 6.61
CA SER A 140 16.89 -25.01 7.01
C SER A 140 17.89 -24.33 6.08
N ASP A 141 17.67 -24.42 4.77
CA ASP A 141 18.56 -23.82 3.77
C ASP A 141 18.66 -22.30 3.92
N TYR A 142 17.54 -21.66 4.26
CA TYR A 142 17.50 -20.23 4.52
C TYR A 142 18.14 -19.86 5.86
N LEU A 143 17.98 -20.71 6.88
CA LEU A 143 18.57 -20.47 8.20
C LEU A 143 20.11 -20.53 8.16
N PHE A 144 20.67 -21.41 7.35
CA PHE A 144 22.13 -21.57 7.21
C PHE A 144 22.77 -20.67 6.17
N ASP A 145 21.99 -19.79 5.55
CA ASP A 145 22.56 -18.74 4.68
C ASP A 145 23.42 -17.78 5.51
N PRO A 146 24.69 -17.53 5.12
CA PRO A 146 25.61 -16.70 5.89
C PRO A 146 25.12 -15.26 6.12
N ASP A 147 24.35 -14.70 5.19
CA ASP A 147 23.81 -13.35 5.30
C ASP A 147 22.68 -13.31 6.32
N ILE A 148 21.82 -14.33 6.32
CA ILE A 148 20.74 -14.48 7.32
C ILE A 148 21.33 -14.71 8.72
N LEU A 149 22.34 -15.59 8.85
CA LEU A 149 23.04 -15.79 10.10
C LEU A 149 23.68 -14.49 10.61
N SER A 150 24.29 -13.73 9.71
CA SER A 150 24.88 -12.44 10.06
C SER A 150 23.86 -11.45 10.64
N ILE A 151 22.66 -11.41 10.08
CA ILE A 151 21.56 -10.57 10.57
C ILE A 151 21.05 -11.08 11.92
N LEU A 152 20.79 -12.39 12.05
CA LEU A 152 20.24 -13.00 13.26
C LEU A 152 21.17 -12.85 14.48
N PHE A 153 22.46 -12.94 14.27
CA PHE A 153 23.45 -12.84 15.34
C PHE A 153 24.05 -11.42 15.48
N GLY A 154 23.58 -10.46 14.69
CA GLY A 154 24.10 -9.10 14.73
C GLY A 154 25.61 -9.04 14.41
N ALA A 155 26.06 -9.89 13.47
CA ALA A 155 27.48 -10.05 13.15
C ALA A 155 28.09 -8.76 12.59
N THR A 156 29.27 -8.40 13.07
CA THR A 156 30.00 -7.23 12.58
C THR A 156 30.56 -7.49 11.18
N ILE A 157 30.32 -6.54 10.27
CA ILE A 157 30.66 -6.65 8.85
C ILE A 157 32.16 -6.89 8.63
N ALA A 158 33.01 -6.26 9.44
CA ALA A 158 34.47 -6.30 9.25
C ALA A 158 35.12 -7.59 9.73
N THR A 159 34.58 -8.26 10.73
CA THR A 159 35.26 -9.37 11.43
C THR A 159 34.49 -10.68 11.41
N GLN A 160 33.19 -10.65 11.66
CA GLN A 160 32.39 -11.86 11.86
C GLN A 160 31.72 -12.34 10.57
N VAL A 161 31.27 -11.45 9.72
CA VAL A 161 30.63 -11.81 8.43
C VAL A 161 31.58 -12.59 7.52
N PRO A 162 32.90 -12.23 7.36
CA PRO A 162 33.84 -13.03 6.57
C PRO A 162 34.04 -14.45 7.09
N PHE A 163 33.91 -14.65 8.40
CA PHE A 163 34.01 -15.99 9.01
C PHE A 163 32.79 -16.86 8.71
N LEU A 164 31.59 -16.28 8.70
CA LEU A 164 30.34 -16.99 8.38
C LEU A 164 30.25 -17.39 6.91
N ARG A 165 30.93 -16.69 6.01
CA ARG A 165 30.95 -16.96 4.56
C ARG A 165 32.03 -17.98 4.13
N LYS A 166 32.84 -18.48 5.05
CA LYS A 166 33.79 -19.55 4.81
C LYS A 166 33.14 -20.92 4.99
#